data_f92b59100bb42cf81031b1b0f130d958
#
_entry.id   f92b59100bb42cf81031b1b0f130d958
#
_cell.length_a   1.000
_cell.length_b   1.000
_cell.length_c   1.000
_cell.angle_alpha   90.00
_cell.angle_beta   90.00
_cell.angle_gamma   90.00
#
_symmetry.space_group_name_H-M   'P 1'
#
loop_
_entity.id
_entity.type
_entity.pdbx_description
1 polymer ?
#
loop_
_entity_poly.entity_id
_entity_poly.type
_entity_poly.pdbx_seq_one_letter_code
_entity_poly.pdbx_strand_id
1 'polypeptide(L)'
;IRPRKPLAARFGKAVVVRLARLLEEEDPRITPRRSLPIIHVAQNFAEPISRTNDVLATIEMLAGDAALQLQERGQGGRRFEIRLFRSDGHVARLAVDTGTPTRDAALLMRLIRERIDALSDPLDPGFGYDLIRLEVPLAEVLANVQVGLETKIDTGAAAAALIDRLSVRLGAERVRQFHARQSHIPERAALERAAQSDASKADWPKADWPKPVPGEPAMRPFRLFETPQPIEVTAGFPEGEPRSFRWRRHVHRVARVEGPERISPEWWRHPRGYAPGNGSLTRDYYRVEDNEGRRFWLFRRGLYDEIERPLWYLHGIFA
;
A
#
# COMPACT_ATOMS: atom_id res chain seq x y z
N ILE A 1 6.30 53.45 1.21
CA ILE A 1 7.06 52.38 1.92
C ILE A 1 6.77 52.54 3.40
N ARG A 2 6.03 51.63 4.03
CA ARG A 2 5.73 51.69 5.46
C ARG A 2 6.98 51.32 6.27
N PRO A 3 7.28 52.05 7.36
CA PRO A 3 8.48 51.80 8.16
C PRO A 3 8.44 50.38 8.79
N ARG A 4 9.49 49.59 8.57
CA ARG A 4 9.56 48.14 8.98
C ARG A 4 9.73 47.96 10.50
N LYS A 5 10.34 48.96 11.19
CA LYS A 5 10.54 48.86 12.63
C LYS A 5 9.24 48.70 13.45
N PRO A 6 8.14 49.44 13.18
CA PRO A 6 6.87 49.22 13.86
C PRO A 6 6.22 47.90 13.55
N LEU A 7 6.38 47.39 12.32
CA LEU A 7 5.91 46.06 11.93
C LEU A 7 6.65 44.96 12.67
N ALA A 8 7.98 45.09 12.79
CA ALA A 8 8.79 44.13 13.52
C ALA A 8 8.46 44.12 15.02
N ALA A 9 8.19 45.28 15.60
CA ALA A 9 7.82 45.41 17.02
C ALA A 9 6.44 44.77 17.31
N ARG A 10 5.48 44.90 16.39
CA ARG A 10 4.11 44.42 16.56
C ARG A 10 3.91 42.95 16.18
N PHE A 11 4.58 42.47 15.16
CA PHE A 11 4.34 41.14 14.55
C PHE A 11 5.58 40.23 14.54
N GLY A 12 6.70 40.70 15.07
CA GLY A 12 7.95 39.97 15.12
C GLY A 12 8.80 40.09 13.84
N LYS A 13 10.10 39.81 13.98
CA LYS A 13 11.07 39.92 12.89
C LYS A 13 10.78 38.98 11.70
N ALA A 14 10.23 37.80 11.99
CA ALA A 14 9.91 36.78 10.96
C ALA A 14 8.92 37.31 9.90
N VAL A 15 7.93 38.11 10.30
CA VAL A 15 6.95 38.70 9.39
C VAL A 15 7.61 39.75 8.47
N VAL A 16 8.54 40.52 8.99
CA VAL A 16 9.29 41.52 8.18
C VAL A 16 10.19 40.83 7.14
N VAL A 17 10.87 39.75 7.53
CA VAL A 17 11.68 38.93 6.61
C VAL A 17 10.78 38.30 5.51
N ARG A 18 9.62 37.76 5.88
CA ARG A 18 8.69 37.21 4.91
C ARG A 18 8.14 38.27 3.94
N LEU A 19 7.87 39.46 4.45
CA LEU A 19 7.45 40.61 3.63
C LEU A 19 8.55 41.04 2.67
N ALA A 20 9.81 41.11 3.14
CA ALA A 20 10.96 41.44 2.31
C ALA A 20 11.16 40.44 1.15
N ARG A 21 10.95 39.18 1.41
CA ARG A 21 10.97 38.12 0.38
C ARG A 21 9.82 38.23 -0.62
N LEU A 22 8.62 38.58 -0.16
CA LEU A 22 7.46 38.78 -1.04
C LEU A 22 7.62 40.03 -1.94
N LEU A 23 8.41 41.04 -1.47
CA LEU A 23 8.70 42.26 -2.21
C LEU A 23 9.99 42.15 -3.04
N GLU A 24 10.56 40.92 -3.16
CA GLU A 24 11.81 40.64 -3.89
C GLU A 24 13.03 41.48 -3.40
N GLU A 25 12.98 42.01 -2.17
CA GLU A 25 14.06 42.76 -1.56
C GLU A 25 15.10 41.86 -0.88
N GLU A 26 14.73 40.66 -0.57
CA GLU A 26 15.59 39.60 -0.03
C GLU A 26 15.36 38.31 -0.85
N ASP A 27 16.37 37.90 -1.58
CA ASP A 27 16.38 36.64 -2.32
C ASP A 27 16.87 35.50 -1.40
N PRO A 28 15.98 34.63 -0.90
CA PRO A 28 16.41 33.46 -0.14
C PRO A 28 17.11 32.51 -1.09
N ARG A 29 18.44 32.45 -1.01
CA ARG A 29 19.20 31.46 -1.78
C ARG A 29 18.65 30.05 -1.49
N ILE A 30 18.07 29.45 -2.51
CA ILE A 30 17.65 28.04 -2.45
C ILE A 30 18.93 27.19 -2.49
N THR A 31 19.22 26.50 -1.41
CA THR A 31 20.25 25.47 -1.43
C THR A 31 19.61 24.22 -2.03
N PRO A 32 19.90 23.86 -3.28
CA PRO A 32 19.31 22.66 -3.88
C PRO A 32 19.79 21.43 -3.09
N ARG A 33 18.85 20.57 -2.69
CA ARG A 33 19.19 19.27 -2.14
C ARG A 33 19.80 18.46 -3.27
N ARG A 34 21.12 18.33 -3.31
CA ARG A 34 21.79 17.45 -4.26
C ARG A 34 21.42 16.02 -3.93
N SER A 35 20.64 15.38 -4.79
CA SER A 35 20.48 13.93 -4.75
C SER A 35 21.80 13.27 -5.19
N LEU A 36 22.13 12.15 -4.56
CA LEU A 36 23.23 11.32 -5.07
C LEU A 36 22.92 10.91 -6.51
N PRO A 37 23.93 10.87 -7.40
CA PRO A 37 23.69 10.39 -8.75
C PRO A 37 23.20 8.96 -8.72
N ILE A 38 22.30 8.64 -9.64
CA ILE A 38 21.77 7.29 -9.82
C ILE A 38 22.94 6.34 -10.09
N ILE A 39 22.96 5.19 -9.40
CA ILE A 39 23.93 4.14 -9.69
C ILE A 39 23.59 3.56 -11.06
N HIS A 40 24.56 3.54 -11.95
CA HIS A 40 24.45 2.90 -13.24
C HIS A 40 25.76 2.23 -13.62
N VAL A 41 25.65 1.04 -14.19
CA VAL A 41 26.74 0.25 -14.74
C VAL A 41 26.36 -0.21 -16.13
N ALA A 42 27.31 -0.30 -17.03
CA ALA A 42 27.02 -0.63 -18.42
C ALA A 42 28.19 -1.40 -19.07
N GLN A 43 27.85 -2.29 -19.98
CA GLN A 43 28.78 -3.04 -20.82
C GLN A 43 28.48 -2.77 -22.28
N ASN A 44 29.48 -2.23 -23.01
CA ASN A 44 29.45 -2.10 -24.46
C ASN A 44 30.10 -3.31 -25.12
N PHE A 45 29.60 -3.70 -26.27
CA PHE A 45 30.13 -4.80 -27.06
C PHE A 45 30.64 -4.28 -28.42
N ALA A 46 31.84 -4.69 -28.80
CA ALA A 46 32.38 -4.38 -30.13
C ALA A 46 31.61 -5.10 -31.24
N GLU A 47 31.14 -6.33 -30.94
CA GLU A 47 30.24 -7.12 -31.75
C GLU A 47 28.96 -7.38 -30.97
N PRO A 48 27.77 -7.10 -31.54
CA PRO A 48 26.50 -7.29 -30.85
C PRO A 48 26.28 -8.73 -30.38
N ILE A 49 25.82 -8.92 -29.15
CA ILE A 49 25.50 -10.23 -28.61
C ILE A 49 24.02 -10.55 -28.78
N SER A 50 23.70 -11.79 -29.17
CA SER A 50 22.32 -12.24 -29.41
C SER A 50 21.90 -13.45 -28.59
N ARG A 51 22.87 -14.17 -27.99
CA ARG A 51 22.57 -15.37 -27.19
C ARG A 51 22.08 -14.98 -25.82
N THR A 52 20.95 -15.54 -25.40
CA THR A 52 20.35 -15.30 -24.09
C THR A 52 21.31 -15.55 -22.93
N ASN A 53 22.15 -16.59 -23.03
CA ASN A 53 23.12 -16.89 -21.98
C ASN A 53 24.18 -15.79 -21.80
N ASP A 54 24.64 -15.19 -22.92
CA ASP A 54 25.63 -14.10 -22.87
C ASP A 54 25.00 -12.83 -22.29
N VAL A 55 23.76 -12.55 -22.64
CA VAL A 55 22.98 -11.45 -22.08
C VAL A 55 22.80 -11.63 -20.56
N LEU A 56 22.38 -12.81 -20.11
CA LEU A 56 22.20 -13.11 -18.70
C LEU A 56 23.51 -13.05 -17.92
N ALA A 57 24.60 -13.58 -18.46
CA ALA A 57 25.94 -13.50 -17.85
C ALA A 57 26.41 -12.05 -17.70
N THR A 58 26.14 -11.21 -18.73
CA THR A 58 26.45 -9.78 -18.64
C THR A 58 25.61 -9.07 -17.56
N ILE A 59 24.32 -9.36 -17.50
CA ILE A 59 23.46 -8.77 -16.47
C ILE A 59 23.94 -9.20 -15.06
N GLU A 60 24.37 -10.43 -14.89
CA GLU A 60 24.90 -10.94 -13.62
C GLU A 60 26.19 -10.20 -13.20
N MET A 61 27.09 -9.97 -14.13
CA MET A 61 28.29 -9.15 -13.90
C MET A 61 27.92 -7.72 -13.50
N LEU A 62 27.01 -7.07 -14.24
CA LEU A 62 26.55 -5.71 -13.94
C LEU A 62 25.81 -5.64 -12.60
N ALA A 63 25.08 -6.69 -12.19
CA ALA A 63 24.44 -6.78 -10.90
C ALA A 63 25.49 -6.82 -9.75
N GLY A 64 26.59 -7.54 -9.95
CA GLY A 64 27.73 -7.54 -9.04
C GLY A 64 28.35 -6.15 -8.88
N ASP A 65 28.63 -5.47 -10.00
CA ASP A 65 29.21 -4.13 -10.00
C ASP A 65 28.29 -3.10 -9.34
N ALA A 66 26.99 -3.18 -9.60
CA ALA A 66 25.98 -2.33 -8.94
C ALA A 66 25.92 -2.60 -7.43
N ALA A 67 26.03 -3.87 -7.01
CA ALA A 67 26.05 -4.25 -5.59
C ALA A 67 27.26 -3.66 -4.86
N LEU A 68 28.45 -3.66 -5.49
CA LEU A 68 29.64 -3.03 -4.94
C LEU A 68 29.45 -1.51 -4.77
N GLN A 69 28.92 -0.81 -5.78
CA GLN A 69 28.67 0.63 -5.68
C GLN A 69 27.61 0.95 -4.61
N LEU A 70 26.57 0.13 -4.46
CA LEU A 70 25.57 0.24 -3.38
C LEU A 70 26.24 0.05 -2.01
N GLN A 71 27.15 -0.92 -1.88
CA GLN A 71 27.89 -1.17 -0.64
C GLN A 71 28.76 0.02 -0.24
N GLU A 72 29.51 0.58 -1.17
CA GLU A 72 30.36 1.77 -0.94
C GLU A 72 29.54 2.97 -0.44
N ARG A 73 28.29 3.11 -0.91
CA ARG A 73 27.38 4.18 -0.48
C ARG A 73 26.57 3.87 0.77
N GLY A 74 26.72 2.68 1.36
CA GLY A 74 25.89 2.25 2.49
C GLY A 74 24.42 2.09 2.14
N GLN A 75 24.09 1.81 0.85
CA GLN A 75 22.73 1.74 0.33
C GLN A 75 22.39 0.32 -0.15
N GLY A 76 21.11 0.02 -0.28
CA GLY A 76 20.56 -1.12 -1.01
C GLY A 76 19.58 -0.65 -2.06
N GLY A 77 19.51 -1.36 -3.18
CA GLY A 77 18.58 -1.05 -4.28
C GLY A 77 17.17 -1.51 -3.94
N ARG A 78 16.17 -0.69 -4.30
CA ARG A 78 14.74 -0.99 -4.22
C ARG A 78 14.13 -1.16 -5.60
N ARG A 79 14.72 -0.51 -6.62
CA ARG A 79 14.32 -0.64 -8.00
C ARG A 79 15.55 -0.79 -8.87
N PHE A 80 15.52 -1.78 -9.74
CA PHE A 80 16.57 -2.09 -10.70
C PHE A 80 15.97 -2.07 -12.11
N GLU A 81 16.58 -1.31 -13.02
CA GLU A 81 16.17 -1.21 -14.41
C GLU A 81 17.29 -1.66 -15.31
N ILE A 82 17.00 -2.67 -16.14
CA ILE A 82 17.92 -3.14 -17.18
C ILE A 82 17.42 -2.61 -18.50
N ARG A 83 18.33 -2.02 -19.27
CA ARG A 83 18.09 -1.56 -20.65
C ARG A 83 19.02 -2.29 -21.58
N LEU A 84 18.42 -2.96 -22.56
CA LEU A 84 19.10 -3.70 -23.62
C LEU A 84 18.97 -2.88 -24.89
N PHE A 85 20.07 -2.32 -25.35
CA PHE A 85 20.11 -1.49 -26.55
C PHE A 85 20.47 -2.36 -27.73
N ARG A 86 19.57 -2.44 -28.68
CA ARG A 86 19.74 -3.22 -29.92
C ARG A 86 20.40 -2.36 -30.98
N SER A 87 21.19 -2.99 -31.88
CA SER A 87 21.94 -2.30 -32.94
C SER A 87 21.06 -1.53 -33.94
N ASP A 88 19.75 -1.85 -34.01
CA ASP A 88 18.78 -1.12 -34.83
C ASP A 88 18.10 0.05 -34.10
N GLY A 89 18.58 0.38 -32.91
CA GLY A 89 18.04 1.47 -32.09
C GLY A 89 16.86 1.11 -31.19
N HIS A 90 16.37 -0.15 -31.24
CA HIS A 90 15.34 -0.60 -30.28
C HIS A 90 15.92 -0.75 -28.86
N VAL A 91 15.15 -0.36 -27.84
CA VAL A 91 15.55 -0.47 -26.43
C VAL A 91 14.54 -1.29 -25.65
N ALA A 92 14.91 -2.53 -25.32
CA ALA A 92 14.11 -3.35 -24.41
C ALA A 92 14.39 -2.93 -22.96
N ARG A 93 13.32 -2.93 -22.13
CA ARG A 93 13.40 -2.50 -20.73
C ARG A 93 12.81 -3.56 -19.83
N LEU A 94 13.57 -3.91 -18.81
CA LEU A 94 13.15 -4.79 -17.72
C LEU A 94 13.26 -4.03 -16.41
N ALA A 95 12.22 -4.05 -15.59
CA ALA A 95 12.26 -3.46 -14.26
C ALA A 95 11.89 -4.51 -13.21
N VAL A 96 12.62 -4.47 -12.11
CA VAL A 96 12.42 -5.33 -10.94
C VAL A 96 12.44 -4.45 -9.70
N ASP A 97 11.37 -4.55 -8.91
CA ASP A 97 11.23 -3.89 -7.61
C ASP A 97 11.40 -4.92 -6.48
N THR A 98 11.98 -4.49 -5.36
CA THR A 98 12.16 -5.31 -4.16
C THR A 98 11.43 -4.69 -2.97
N GLY A 99 10.82 -5.50 -2.12
CA GLY A 99 10.11 -5.08 -0.91
C GLY A 99 11.04 -4.50 0.15
N THR A 100 12.31 -4.92 0.14
CA THR A 100 13.36 -4.43 1.05
C THR A 100 14.60 -4.01 0.27
N PRO A 101 15.39 -3.02 0.75
CA PRO A 101 16.64 -2.66 0.11
C PRO A 101 17.57 -3.86 0.04
N THR A 102 18.15 -4.14 -1.13
CA THR A 102 19.02 -5.30 -1.33
C THR A 102 20.30 -4.96 -2.07
N ARG A 103 21.38 -5.74 -1.81
CA ARG A 103 22.63 -5.78 -2.55
C ARG A 103 22.91 -7.20 -3.07
N ASP A 104 21.98 -8.12 -2.86
CA ASP A 104 22.14 -9.52 -3.24
C ASP A 104 21.96 -9.68 -4.75
N ALA A 105 23.08 -9.80 -5.47
CA ALA A 105 23.09 -10.02 -6.90
C ALA A 105 22.41 -11.35 -7.29
N ALA A 106 22.49 -12.40 -6.46
CA ALA A 106 21.87 -13.68 -6.73
C ALA A 106 20.33 -13.59 -6.64
N LEU A 107 19.82 -12.87 -5.62
CA LEU A 107 18.39 -12.56 -5.52
C LEU A 107 17.93 -11.76 -6.73
N LEU A 108 18.66 -10.72 -7.10
CA LEU A 108 18.33 -9.88 -8.26
C LEU A 108 18.27 -10.71 -9.54
N MET A 109 19.27 -11.56 -9.80
CA MET A 109 19.28 -12.43 -11.00
C MET A 109 18.12 -13.41 -11.03
N ARG A 110 17.70 -13.94 -9.88
CA ARG A 110 16.51 -14.78 -9.78
C ARG A 110 15.26 -14.02 -10.21
N LEU A 111 15.07 -12.81 -9.69
CA LEU A 111 13.92 -11.96 -10.01
C LEU A 111 13.93 -11.53 -11.49
N ILE A 112 15.10 -11.23 -12.06
CA ILE A 112 15.26 -10.89 -13.47
C ILE A 112 14.86 -12.06 -14.37
N ARG A 113 15.30 -13.29 -14.06
CA ARG A 113 14.91 -14.50 -14.80
C ARG A 113 13.40 -14.71 -14.73
N GLU A 114 12.80 -14.64 -13.54
CA GLU A 114 11.35 -14.74 -13.38
C GLU A 114 10.58 -13.61 -14.12
N ARG A 115 11.18 -12.41 -14.22
CA ARG A 115 10.61 -11.31 -15.00
C ARG A 115 10.64 -11.58 -16.50
N ILE A 116 11.75 -12.12 -17.00
CA ILE A 116 11.88 -12.49 -18.41
C ILE A 116 10.88 -13.60 -18.76
N ASP A 117 10.76 -14.62 -17.91
CA ASP A 117 9.82 -15.74 -18.10
C ASP A 117 8.34 -15.28 -18.05
N ALA A 118 8.06 -14.18 -17.34
CA ALA A 118 6.72 -13.61 -17.23
C ALA A 118 6.37 -12.59 -18.33
N LEU A 119 7.28 -12.32 -19.27
CA LEU A 119 6.97 -11.45 -20.40
C LEU A 119 5.98 -12.13 -21.35
N SER A 120 4.94 -11.40 -21.73
CA SER A 120 3.99 -11.85 -22.77
C SER A 120 4.62 -11.90 -24.16
N ASP A 121 5.65 -11.08 -24.38
CA ASP A 121 6.41 -10.99 -25.62
C ASP A 121 7.89 -11.26 -25.29
N PRO A 122 8.48 -12.35 -25.79
CA PRO A 122 9.86 -12.69 -25.51
C PRO A 122 10.83 -11.59 -25.93
N LEU A 123 11.97 -11.49 -25.23
CA LEU A 123 13.03 -10.59 -25.64
C LEU A 123 13.57 -11.03 -27.02
N ASP A 124 13.31 -10.21 -28.03
CA ASP A 124 13.85 -10.42 -29.38
C ASP A 124 15.21 -9.70 -29.51
N PRO A 125 16.33 -10.43 -29.62
CA PRO A 125 17.63 -9.83 -29.82
C PRO A 125 17.80 -9.17 -31.18
N GLY A 126 16.98 -9.53 -32.18
CA GLY A 126 17.11 -9.04 -33.56
C GLY A 126 18.54 -9.21 -34.06
N PHE A 127 19.21 -8.10 -34.43
CA PHE A 127 20.62 -8.08 -34.87
C PHE A 127 21.63 -8.11 -33.71
N GLY A 128 21.17 -8.29 -32.48
CA GLY A 128 21.98 -8.32 -31.26
C GLY A 128 21.96 -7.01 -30.50
N TYR A 129 22.42 -7.11 -29.26
CA TYR A 129 22.55 -5.97 -28.33
C TYR A 129 24.00 -5.49 -28.31
N ASP A 130 24.22 -4.20 -28.55
CA ASP A 130 25.52 -3.54 -28.55
C ASP A 130 25.86 -2.88 -27.21
N LEU A 131 24.83 -2.65 -26.34
CA LEU A 131 24.99 -2.10 -25.01
C LEU A 131 23.94 -2.70 -24.06
N ILE A 132 24.40 -3.14 -22.90
CA ILE A 132 23.55 -3.51 -21.76
C ILE A 132 23.85 -2.56 -20.60
N ARG A 133 22.81 -1.97 -20.01
CA ARG A 133 22.93 -1.07 -18.87
C ARG A 133 22.00 -1.50 -17.75
N LEU A 134 22.52 -1.49 -16.52
CA LEU A 134 21.76 -1.66 -15.31
C LEU A 134 21.80 -0.36 -14.52
N GLU A 135 20.63 0.13 -14.14
CA GLU A 135 20.43 1.35 -13.35
C GLU A 135 19.69 1.02 -12.05
N VAL A 136 20.01 1.76 -10.97
CA VAL A 136 19.32 1.66 -9.68
C VAL A 136 18.69 3.03 -9.37
N PRO A 137 17.50 3.32 -9.94
CA PRO A 137 16.86 4.62 -9.78
C PRO A 137 16.32 4.87 -8.35
N LEU A 138 16.06 3.81 -7.59
CA LEU A 138 15.62 3.90 -6.21
C LEU A 138 16.54 3.06 -5.32
N ALA A 139 17.25 3.72 -4.41
CA ALA A 139 18.08 3.10 -3.40
C ALA A 139 17.80 3.73 -2.03
N GLU A 140 17.87 2.92 -0.98
CA GLU A 140 17.63 3.32 0.40
C GLU A 140 18.84 2.96 1.25
N VAL A 141 18.95 3.59 2.43
CA VAL A 141 20.01 3.27 3.39
C VAL A 141 19.87 1.82 3.83
N LEU A 142 20.94 1.06 3.68
CA LEU A 142 21.02 -0.32 4.15
C LEU A 142 22.23 -0.42 5.07
N ALA A 143 21.99 -0.44 6.39
CA ALA A 143 23.02 -0.65 7.38
C ALA A 143 23.67 -2.05 7.18
N ASN A 144 24.98 -2.13 7.41
CA ASN A 144 25.65 -3.41 7.45
C ASN A 144 25.21 -4.13 8.74
N VAL A 145 24.26 -5.06 8.62
CA VAL A 145 23.86 -5.91 9.74
C VAL A 145 24.88 -7.04 9.82
N GLN A 146 25.62 -7.11 10.93
CA GLN A 146 26.46 -8.24 11.22
C GLN A 146 25.53 -9.44 11.48
N VAL A 147 25.55 -10.43 10.60
CA VAL A 147 24.80 -11.67 10.80
C VAL A 147 25.41 -12.36 12.01
N GLY A 148 24.65 -12.41 13.12
CA GLY A 148 25.05 -13.16 14.29
C GLY A 148 25.19 -14.65 13.98
N LEU A 149 26.09 -15.35 14.68
CA LEU A 149 26.34 -16.79 14.50
C LEU A 149 25.11 -17.69 14.79
N GLU A 150 24.08 -17.16 15.43
CA GLU A 150 22.81 -17.86 15.62
C GLU A 150 21.90 -17.69 14.40
N THR A 151 21.84 -18.73 13.58
CA THR A 151 20.96 -18.83 12.40
C THR A 151 19.50 -19.01 12.84
N LYS A 152 18.87 -17.96 13.35
CA LYS A 152 17.42 -17.90 13.35
C LYS A 152 17.00 -17.71 11.91
N ILE A 153 16.25 -18.67 11.37
CA ILE A 153 15.61 -18.51 10.06
C ILE A 153 14.81 -17.21 10.13
N ASP A 154 15.29 -16.18 9.42
CA ASP A 154 14.56 -14.92 9.33
C ASP A 154 13.34 -15.15 8.44
N THR A 155 12.23 -15.52 9.08
CA THR A 155 10.94 -15.73 8.41
C THR A 155 10.47 -14.48 7.71
N GLY A 156 10.88 -13.28 8.17
CA GLY A 156 10.57 -12.00 7.53
C GLY A 156 11.27 -11.85 6.18
N ALA A 157 12.55 -12.19 6.10
CA ALA A 157 13.31 -12.15 4.85
C ALA A 157 12.78 -13.16 3.82
N ALA A 158 12.42 -14.39 4.27
CA ALA A 158 11.82 -15.39 3.39
C ALA A 158 10.45 -14.95 2.85
N ALA A 159 9.62 -14.34 3.69
CA ALA A 159 8.33 -13.78 3.27
C ALA A 159 8.51 -12.62 2.28
N ALA A 160 9.46 -11.71 2.52
CA ALA A 160 9.78 -10.61 1.62
C ALA A 160 10.22 -11.14 0.25
N ALA A 161 11.12 -12.12 0.21
CA ALA A 161 11.58 -12.73 -1.03
C ALA A 161 10.43 -13.42 -1.81
N LEU A 162 9.48 -14.06 -1.11
CA LEU A 162 8.29 -14.63 -1.73
C LEU A 162 7.39 -13.54 -2.33
N ILE A 163 7.14 -12.46 -1.60
CA ILE A 163 6.36 -11.32 -2.06
C ILE A 163 7.00 -10.72 -3.33
N ASP A 164 8.32 -10.54 -3.34
CA ASP A 164 9.04 -10.02 -4.50
C ASP A 164 8.87 -10.90 -5.73
N ARG A 165 9.01 -12.22 -5.59
CA ARG A 165 8.79 -13.19 -6.66
C ARG A 165 7.36 -13.16 -7.18
N LEU A 166 6.37 -13.17 -6.29
CA LEU A 166 4.96 -13.07 -6.68
C LEU A 166 4.66 -11.77 -7.41
N SER A 167 5.22 -10.65 -6.93
CA SER A 167 5.03 -9.33 -7.54
C SER A 167 5.63 -9.24 -8.94
N VAL A 168 6.79 -9.86 -9.16
CA VAL A 168 7.43 -9.92 -10.48
C VAL A 168 6.59 -10.73 -11.48
N ARG A 169 5.99 -11.85 -11.04
CA ARG A 169 5.21 -12.76 -11.90
C ARG A 169 3.79 -12.27 -12.17
N LEU A 170 3.11 -11.76 -11.14
CA LEU A 170 1.69 -11.40 -11.19
C LEU A 170 1.45 -9.91 -11.42
N GLY A 171 2.47 -9.08 -11.19
CA GLY A 171 2.38 -7.63 -11.12
C GLY A 171 2.21 -7.14 -9.67
N ALA A 172 2.95 -6.09 -9.30
CA ALA A 172 3.00 -5.56 -7.94
C ALA A 172 1.61 -5.15 -7.40
N GLU A 173 0.74 -4.64 -8.27
CA GLU A 173 -0.62 -4.21 -7.89
C GLU A 173 -1.57 -5.36 -7.53
N ARG A 174 -1.24 -6.60 -7.90
CA ARG A 174 -2.04 -7.78 -7.62
C ARG A 174 -1.62 -8.49 -6.34
N VAL A 175 -0.41 -8.25 -5.87
CA VAL A 175 0.10 -8.80 -4.60
C VAL A 175 -0.12 -7.76 -3.52
N ARG A 176 -1.16 -7.94 -2.71
CA ARG A 176 -1.63 -6.95 -1.76
C ARG A 176 -1.51 -7.43 -0.32
N GLN A 177 -1.37 -6.50 0.58
CA GLN A 177 -1.29 -6.74 2.01
C GLN A 177 -2.26 -5.79 2.74
N PHE A 178 -2.94 -6.33 3.74
CA PHE A 178 -3.81 -5.54 4.60
C PHE A 178 -2.99 -4.90 5.72
N HIS A 179 -3.20 -3.60 5.89
CA HIS A 179 -2.64 -2.82 6.97
C HIS A 179 -3.77 -2.33 7.87
N ALA A 180 -3.67 -2.61 9.17
CA ALA A 180 -4.63 -2.08 10.13
C ALA A 180 -4.57 -0.55 10.19
N ARG A 181 -5.68 0.13 10.40
CA ARG A 181 -5.75 1.58 10.60
C ARG A 181 -6.39 1.89 11.94
N GLN A 182 -5.99 3.00 12.52
CA GLN A 182 -6.60 3.50 13.75
C GLN A 182 -8.01 4.04 13.45
N SER A 183 -8.94 3.11 13.26
CA SER A 183 -10.35 3.39 13.03
C SER A 183 -11.18 2.22 13.57
N HIS A 184 -12.27 2.54 14.26
CA HIS A 184 -13.25 1.55 14.70
C HIS A 184 -14.36 1.35 13.67
N ILE A 185 -14.37 2.15 12.61
CA ILE A 185 -15.30 2.00 11.49
C ILE A 185 -14.83 0.84 10.61
N PRO A 186 -15.63 -0.22 10.41
CA PRO A 186 -15.19 -1.47 9.78
C PRO A 186 -14.51 -1.31 8.43
N GLU A 187 -15.11 -0.56 7.52
CA GLU A 187 -14.56 -0.31 6.18
C GLU A 187 -13.33 0.60 6.17
N ARG A 188 -12.98 1.21 7.31
CA ARG A 188 -11.80 2.06 7.50
C ARG A 188 -10.74 1.43 8.37
N ALA A 189 -11.05 0.31 9.02
CA ALA A 189 -10.15 -0.35 9.98
C ALA A 189 -8.95 -1.01 9.30
N ALA A 190 -9.03 -1.30 8.01
CA ALA A 190 -7.95 -1.85 7.23
C ALA A 190 -7.75 -1.06 5.94
N LEU A 191 -6.51 -1.01 5.47
CA LEU A 191 -6.14 -0.46 4.17
C LEU A 191 -5.39 -1.52 3.39
N GLU A 192 -5.85 -1.77 2.18
CA GLU A 192 -5.19 -2.66 1.23
C GLU A 192 -4.16 -1.88 0.42
N ARG A 193 -2.91 -2.36 0.40
CA ARG A 193 -1.80 -1.76 -0.35
C ARG A 193 -1.01 -2.83 -1.08
N ALA A 194 -0.29 -2.44 -2.13
CA ALA A 194 0.70 -3.31 -2.75
C ALA A 194 1.70 -3.79 -1.69
N ALA A 195 1.97 -5.09 -1.64
CA ALA A 195 2.78 -5.70 -0.59
C ALA A 195 4.24 -5.22 -0.58
N GLN A 196 4.75 -4.76 -1.73
CA GLN A 196 6.07 -4.13 -1.85
C GLN A 196 6.09 -2.64 -1.48
N SER A 197 4.91 -2.03 -1.19
CA SER A 197 4.87 -0.63 -0.78
C SER A 197 5.55 -0.44 0.57
N ASP A 198 6.20 0.71 0.75
CA ASP A 198 6.95 1.06 1.96
C ASP A 198 6.00 1.24 3.17
N ALA A 199 5.58 0.11 3.75
CA ALA A 199 4.70 0.08 4.91
C ALA A 199 5.44 0.41 6.22
N SER A 200 6.80 0.38 6.19
CA SER A 200 7.63 0.62 7.37
C SER A 200 7.56 2.05 7.89
N LYS A 201 7.07 2.99 7.06
CA LYS A 201 6.87 4.41 7.42
C LYS A 201 5.44 4.76 7.85
N ALA A 202 4.52 3.81 7.80
CA ALA A 202 3.21 4.03 8.38
C ALA A 202 3.35 3.91 9.90
N ASP A 203 3.06 4.99 10.63
CA ASP A 203 2.89 4.99 12.10
C ASP A 203 1.73 4.06 12.48
N TRP A 204 2.04 2.76 12.54
CA TRP A 204 1.11 1.77 13.04
C TRP A 204 1.30 1.66 14.53
N PRO A 205 0.28 1.91 15.32
CA PRO A 205 0.27 1.35 16.65
C PRO A 205 0.43 -0.16 16.45
N LYS A 206 1.41 -0.77 17.12
CA LYS A 206 1.47 -2.22 17.28
C LYS A 206 0.17 -2.59 18.00
N ALA A 207 -0.89 -2.80 17.23
CA ALA A 207 -2.16 -3.21 17.79
C ALA A 207 -1.96 -4.65 18.27
N ASP A 208 -2.10 -4.85 19.57
CA ASP A 208 -2.28 -6.18 20.13
C ASP A 208 -3.65 -6.67 19.65
N TRP A 209 -3.65 -7.29 18.49
CA TRP A 209 -4.87 -7.90 17.98
C TRP A 209 -5.23 -9.07 18.87
N PRO A 210 -6.46 -9.13 19.38
CA PRO A 210 -6.92 -10.30 20.10
C PRO A 210 -6.76 -11.52 19.18
N LYS A 211 -6.01 -12.51 19.63
CA LYS A 211 -5.85 -13.75 18.88
C LYS A 211 -7.22 -14.42 18.78
N PRO A 212 -7.62 -14.89 17.58
CA PRO A 212 -8.88 -15.61 17.45
C PRO A 212 -8.84 -16.84 18.35
N VAL A 213 -9.90 -17.03 19.12
CA VAL A 213 -10.07 -18.22 19.96
C VAL A 213 -10.52 -19.36 19.06
N PRO A 214 -9.80 -20.50 19.03
CA PRO A 214 -10.21 -21.62 18.22
C PRO A 214 -11.63 -22.09 18.58
N GLY A 215 -12.51 -22.23 17.59
CA GLY A 215 -13.89 -22.67 17.76
C GLY A 215 -14.91 -21.55 17.99
N GLU A 216 -14.47 -20.30 18.21
CA GLU A 216 -15.40 -19.18 18.24
C GLU A 216 -15.74 -18.71 16.81
N PRO A 217 -17.03 -18.39 16.53
CA PRO A 217 -17.41 -17.82 15.25
C PRO A 217 -16.76 -16.46 15.03
N ALA A 218 -16.39 -16.18 13.79
CA ALA A 218 -15.77 -14.92 13.43
C ALA A 218 -16.65 -13.73 13.82
N MET A 219 -16.08 -12.76 14.56
CA MET A 219 -16.78 -11.55 14.98
C MET A 219 -17.12 -10.61 13.83
N ARG A 220 -16.39 -10.70 12.74
CA ARG A 220 -16.57 -9.91 11.51
C ARG A 220 -16.73 -10.81 10.31
N PRO A 221 -17.50 -10.39 9.28
CA PRO A 221 -17.67 -11.18 8.08
C PRO A 221 -16.36 -11.31 7.32
N PHE A 222 -16.13 -12.49 6.74
CA PHE A 222 -14.98 -12.71 5.86
C PHE A 222 -15.05 -11.84 4.61
N ARG A 223 -16.26 -11.60 4.08
CA ARG A 223 -16.49 -10.72 2.95
C ARG A 223 -17.19 -9.44 3.41
N LEU A 224 -16.44 -8.38 3.54
CA LEU A 224 -16.98 -7.04 3.80
C LEU A 224 -17.16 -6.30 2.46
N PHE A 225 -18.30 -5.62 2.29
CA PHE A 225 -18.52 -4.76 1.13
C PHE A 225 -17.88 -3.38 1.39
N GLU A 226 -17.06 -2.90 0.44
CA GLU A 226 -16.49 -1.54 0.51
C GLU A 226 -17.59 -0.47 0.60
N THR A 227 -18.67 -0.67 -0.15
CA THR A 227 -19.88 0.16 -0.08
C THR A 227 -21.03 -0.70 0.42
N PRO A 228 -21.55 -0.44 1.64
CA PRO A 228 -22.71 -1.14 2.15
C PRO A 228 -23.91 -1.03 1.21
N GLN A 229 -24.61 -2.13 1.01
CA GLN A 229 -25.73 -2.21 0.07
C GLN A 229 -27.05 -1.89 0.80
N PRO A 230 -27.87 -0.94 0.32
CA PRO A 230 -29.15 -0.64 0.94
C PRO A 230 -30.10 -1.84 0.81
N ILE A 231 -30.85 -2.12 1.87
CA ILE A 231 -31.80 -3.22 1.96
C ILE A 231 -33.11 -2.77 2.61
N GLU A 232 -34.19 -3.46 2.28
CA GLU A 232 -35.45 -3.31 2.95
C GLU A 232 -35.55 -4.32 4.10
N VAL A 233 -35.84 -3.86 5.30
CA VAL A 233 -35.92 -4.69 6.50
C VAL A 233 -37.26 -4.55 7.19
N THR A 234 -37.85 -5.68 7.59
CA THR A 234 -38.97 -5.69 8.54
C THR A 234 -38.40 -5.97 9.93
N ALA A 235 -38.50 -5.00 10.80
CA ALA A 235 -38.00 -5.07 12.17
C ALA A 235 -39.12 -4.75 13.17
N GLY A 236 -38.92 -5.08 14.45
CA GLY A 236 -39.81 -4.65 15.53
C GLY A 236 -39.75 -3.13 15.75
N PHE A 237 -40.87 -2.50 16.08
CA PHE A 237 -40.92 -1.06 16.37
C PHE A 237 -40.74 -0.80 17.87
N PRO A 238 -40.05 0.29 18.31
CA PRO A 238 -39.29 1.26 17.50
C PRO A 238 -37.86 0.83 17.15
N GLU A 239 -37.21 0.04 17.96
CA GLU A 239 -35.78 -0.32 17.85
C GLU A 239 -35.55 -1.84 17.81
N GLY A 240 -36.52 -2.58 17.32
CA GLY A 240 -36.49 -4.03 17.32
C GLY A 240 -35.49 -4.64 16.33
N GLU A 241 -35.23 -5.91 16.59
CA GLU A 241 -34.37 -6.75 15.78
C GLU A 241 -34.97 -7.00 14.37
N PRO A 242 -34.13 -7.21 13.36
CA PRO A 242 -34.59 -7.56 12.01
C PRO A 242 -35.22 -8.97 12.01
N ARG A 243 -36.47 -9.07 11.50
CA ARG A 243 -37.20 -10.33 11.34
C ARG A 243 -37.10 -10.89 9.93
N SER A 244 -37.01 -10.00 8.92
CA SER A 244 -36.76 -10.36 7.53
C SER A 244 -36.15 -9.21 6.81
N PHE A 245 -35.38 -9.51 5.74
CA PHE A 245 -34.83 -8.46 4.87
C PHE A 245 -34.85 -8.91 3.41
N ARG A 246 -34.89 -7.92 2.49
CA ARG A 246 -34.82 -8.16 1.06
C ARG A 246 -33.49 -7.69 0.53
N TRP A 247 -32.76 -8.61 -0.12
CA TRP A 247 -31.52 -8.34 -0.81
C TRP A 247 -31.49 -9.02 -2.17
N ARG A 248 -31.11 -8.30 -3.23
CA ARG A 248 -31.03 -8.83 -4.61
C ARG A 248 -32.28 -9.63 -5.05
N ARG A 249 -33.49 -9.10 -4.79
CA ARG A 249 -34.78 -9.72 -5.08
C ARG A 249 -35.15 -10.94 -4.23
N HIS A 250 -34.25 -11.43 -3.34
CA HIS A 250 -34.54 -12.52 -2.42
C HIS A 250 -34.96 -11.96 -1.06
N VAL A 251 -35.97 -12.59 -0.48
CA VAL A 251 -36.42 -12.30 0.88
C VAL A 251 -35.82 -13.35 1.81
N HIS A 252 -35.02 -12.87 2.77
CA HIS A 252 -34.40 -13.68 3.81
C HIS A 252 -35.21 -13.57 5.09
N ARG A 253 -35.72 -14.67 5.60
CA ARG A 253 -36.37 -14.75 6.92
C ARG A 253 -35.31 -15.06 7.95
N VAL A 254 -35.25 -14.24 8.98
CA VAL A 254 -34.23 -14.33 10.02
C VAL A 254 -34.63 -15.37 11.05
N ALA A 255 -33.76 -16.37 11.28
CA ALA A 255 -33.90 -17.43 12.26
C ALA A 255 -33.20 -17.06 13.58
N ARG A 256 -32.04 -16.40 13.51
CA ARG A 256 -31.23 -15.95 14.67
C ARG A 256 -30.73 -14.55 14.46
N VAL A 257 -30.66 -13.79 15.56
CA VAL A 257 -30.10 -12.44 15.61
C VAL A 257 -29.18 -12.31 16.80
N GLU A 258 -28.04 -11.66 16.58
CA GLU A 258 -27.14 -11.23 17.64
C GLU A 258 -26.83 -9.73 17.45
N GLY A 259 -26.92 -8.97 18.53
CA GLY A 259 -26.69 -7.53 18.51
C GLY A 259 -27.72 -6.77 19.33
N PRO A 260 -27.80 -5.42 19.19
CA PRO A 260 -26.97 -4.61 18.32
C PRO A 260 -25.57 -4.36 18.87
N GLU A 261 -24.56 -4.35 17.98
CA GLU A 261 -23.27 -3.74 18.25
C GLU A 261 -23.32 -2.29 17.77
N ARG A 262 -23.26 -1.34 18.68
CA ARG A 262 -23.36 0.09 18.36
C ARG A 262 -22.00 0.68 18.02
N ILE A 263 -21.88 1.22 16.81
CA ILE A 263 -20.68 1.88 16.31
C ILE A 263 -21.01 3.35 16.06
N SER A 264 -20.42 4.22 16.90
CA SER A 264 -20.55 5.67 16.75
C SER A 264 -19.63 6.20 15.65
N PRO A 265 -19.97 7.33 15.01
CA PRO A 265 -19.11 7.95 14.01
C PRO A 265 -17.83 8.50 14.64
N GLU A 266 -16.77 8.61 13.82
CA GLU A 266 -15.50 9.26 14.21
C GLU A 266 -15.66 10.79 14.18
N TRP A 267 -16.34 11.36 15.20
CA TRP A 267 -16.68 12.78 15.26
C TRP A 267 -15.46 13.71 15.16
N TRP A 268 -14.29 13.27 15.63
CA TRP A 268 -13.03 14.03 15.57
C TRP A 268 -12.44 14.16 14.16
N ARG A 269 -12.95 13.40 13.19
CA ARG A 269 -12.54 13.48 11.77
C ARG A 269 -13.44 14.39 10.96
N HIS A 270 -14.49 14.93 11.55
CA HIS A 270 -15.40 15.85 10.85
C HIS A 270 -14.98 17.30 11.07
N PRO A 271 -14.65 18.08 10.00
CA PRO A 271 -14.17 19.47 10.13
C PRO A 271 -15.16 20.41 10.82
N ARG A 272 -16.45 20.05 10.85
CA ARG A 272 -17.54 20.85 11.46
C ARG A 272 -18.07 20.26 12.75
N GLY A 273 -17.35 19.28 13.35
CA GLY A 273 -17.83 18.58 14.53
C GLY A 273 -18.98 17.61 14.24
N TYR A 274 -19.47 16.96 15.30
CA TYR A 274 -20.65 16.10 15.22
C TYR A 274 -21.91 16.98 15.18
N ALA A 275 -22.72 16.84 14.12
CA ALA A 275 -24.06 17.35 14.08
C ALA A 275 -24.98 16.32 13.41
N PRO A 276 -26.18 16.08 13.94
CA PRO A 276 -27.20 15.27 13.31
C PRO A 276 -27.44 15.79 11.87
N GLY A 277 -27.38 14.86 10.88
CA GLY A 277 -27.55 15.22 9.47
C GLY A 277 -26.26 15.39 8.65
N ASN A 278 -25.06 15.49 9.25
CA ASN A 278 -23.78 15.65 8.56
C ASN A 278 -23.22 14.33 7.96
N GLY A 279 -24.04 13.29 7.80
CA GLY A 279 -23.60 11.98 7.34
C GLY A 279 -22.87 11.13 8.40
N SER A 280 -22.73 11.64 9.61
CA SER A 280 -22.14 10.97 10.77
C SER A 280 -23.21 10.39 11.69
N LEU A 281 -23.94 9.39 11.18
CA LEU A 281 -24.97 8.73 11.97
C LEU A 281 -24.41 7.49 12.65
N THR A 282 -24.91 7.21 13.83
CA THR A 282 -24.65 5.97 14.57
C THR A 282 -25.11 4.76 13.77
N ARG A 283 -24.39 3.64 13.89
CA ARG A 283 -24.73 2.38 13.24
C ARG A 283 -24.95 1.30 14.27
N ASP A 284 -26.10 0.66 14.25
CA ASP A 284 -26.41 -0.52 15.05
C ASP A 284 -26.25 -1.76 14.17
N TYR A 285 -25.22 -2.55 14.42
CA TYR A 285 -24.89 -3.75 13.66
C TYR A 285 -25.54 -4.99 14.28
N TYR A 286 -26.04 -5.85 13.39
CA TYR A 286 -26.66 -7.14 13.73
C TYR A 286 -25.99 -8.25 12.92
N ARG A 287 -25.64 -9.35 13.59
CA ARG A 287 -25.34 -10.62 12.94
C ARG A 287 -26.63 -11.41 12.84
N VAL A 288 -27.02 -11.75 11.63
CA VAL A 288 -28.27 -12.48 11.39
C VAL A 288 -27.99 -13.77 10.65
N GLU A 289 -28.72 -14.81 11.00
CA GLU A 289 -28.74 -16.10 10.31
C GLU A 289 -30.15 -16.29 9.74
N ASP A 290 -30.25 -16.63 8.46
CA ASP A 290 -31.55 -16.92 7.85
C ASP A 290 -31.93 -18.40 8.02
N ASN A 291 -33.16 -18.76 7.60
CA ASN A 291 -33.67 -20.13 7.71
C ASN A 291 -32.89 -21.16 6.87
N GLU A 292 -32.00 -20.71 5.97
CA GLU A 292 -31.14 -21.55 5.15
C GLU A 292 -29.71 -21.67 5.74
N GLY A 293 -29.48 -21.09 6.93
CA GLY A 293 -28.20 -21.11 7.62
C GLY A 293 -27.17 -20.11 7.08
N ARG A 294 -27.56 -19.24 6.15
CA ARG A 294 -26.68 -18.19 5.63
C ARG A 294 -26.59 -17.05 6.64
N ARG A 295 -25.37 -16.55 6.88
CA ARG A 295 -25.11 -15.52 7.88
C ARG A 295 -24.72 -14.21 7.23
N PHE A 296 -25.32 -13.12 7.69
CA PHE A 296 -25.18 -11.78 7.14
C PHE A 296 -24.89 -10.77 8.24
N TRP A 297 -24.18 -9.70 7.88
CA TRP A 297 -23.92 -8.58 8.74
C TRP A 297 -24.67 -7.36 8.26
N LEU A 298 -25.75 -7.04 8.97
CA LEU A 298 -26.62 -5.93 8.66
C LEU A 298 -26.34 -4.78 9.60
N PHE A 299 -26.64 -3.56 9.18
CA PHE A 299 -26.71 -2.46 10.14
C PHE A 299 -27.86 -1.51 9.82
N ARG A 300 -28.39 -0.92 10.88
CA ARG A 300 -29.28 0.22 10.85
C ARG A 300 -28.45 1.49 10.97
N ARG A 301 -28.57 2.42 10.06
CA ARG A 301 -27.88 3.70 10.05
C ARG A 301 -28.81 4.78 10.59
N GLY A 302 -28.41 5.45 11.66
CA GLY A 302 -29.19 6.43 12.40
C GLY A 302 -30.06 5.77 13.46
N LEU A 303 -30.17 6.44 14.60
CA LEU A 303 -31.14 6.15 15.66
C LEU A 303 -32.38 7.00 15.45
N TYR A 304 -33.50 6.64 16.09
CA TYR A 304 -34.74 7.40 15.93
C TYR A 304 -34.70 8.80 16.57
N ASP A 305 -33.73 9.05 17.44
CA ASP A 305 -33.39 10.37 17.98
C ASP A 305 -32.43 11.17 17.07
N GLU A 306 -31.72 10.50 16.17
CA GLU A 306 -30.82 11.13 15.21
C GLU A 306 -31.51 11.44 13.88
N ILE A 307 -32.44 10.59 13.45
CA ILE A 307 -33.11 10.68 12.14
C ILE A 307 -34.51 10.06 12.18
N GLU A 308 -35.48 10.71 11.52
CA GLU A 308 -36.88 10.27 11.49
C GLU A 308 -37.09 8.87 10.90
N ARG A 309 -36.28 8.50 9.90
CA ARG A 309 -36.34 7.19 9.23
C ARG A 309 -34.99 6.55 9.08
N PRO A 310 -34.55 5.74 10.04
CA PRO A 310 -33.32 4.97 9.95
C PRO A 310 -33.29 4.04 8.73
N LEU A 311 -32.15 3.96 8.07
CA LEU A 311 -31.96 3.16 6.86
C LEU A 311 -31.16 1.89 7.19
N TRP A 312 -31.49 0.79 6.49
CA TRP A 312 -30.83 -0.48 6.68
C TRP A 312 -29.89 -0.81 5.54
N TYR A 313 -28.78 -1.45 5.88
CA TYR A 313 -27.75 -1.84 4.94
C TYR A 313 -27.23 -3.24 5.23
N LEU A 314 -26.90 -3.98 4.17
CA LEU A 314 -26.08 -5.16 4.23
C LEU A 314 -24.61 -4.75 4.05
N HIS A 315 -23.76 -5.06 5.01
CA HIS A 315 -22.34 -4.69 5.00
C HIS A 315 -21.40 -5.85 4.73
N GLY A 316 -21.81 -7.08 5.04
CA GLY A 316 -20.97 -8.23 4.79
C GLY A 316 -21.70 -9.57 4.89
N ILE A 317 -21.00 -10.62 4.44
CA ILE A 317 -21.49 -11.99 4.44
C ILE A 317 -20.45 -12.84 5.17
N PHE A 318 -20.91 -13.62 6.12
CA PHE A 318 -20.09 -14.63 6.78
C PHE A 318 -19.97 -15.88 5.89
N ALA A 319 -18.87 -16.61 6.05
CA ALA A 319 -18.67 -17.89 5.36
C ALA A 319 -19.55 -19.00 5.98
#